data_eb147e2a3263b2b68129aaf521780f17
#
_entry.id   eb147e2a3263b2b68129aaf521780f17
#
_cell.length_a   1.000
_cell.length_b   1.000
_cell.length_c   1.000
_cell.angle_alpha   90.00
_cell.angle_beta   90.00
_cell.angle_gamma   90.00
#
_symmetry.space_group_name_H-M   'P 1'
#
loop_
_entity.id
_entity.type
_entity.pdbx_description
1 polymer ?
#
loop_
_entity_poly.entity_id
_entity_poly.type
_entity_poly.pdbx_seq_one_letter_code
_entity_poly.pdbx_strand_id
1 'polypeptide(L)'
;VRPHAPAFPLLLALASSASAQEAHDAVNEANNPLTPKITINLQDYYTPSFINTPGDPEANQFLLRGLIPSDMFGLPQLLRFTLPIATSPDVPSGYVTGLGDLTLMDLFILPKHRDVTLGAGPLLVVPTATDESLGSGKWQIGAAGVVVAPQSWGLLGALATYQASFAGVDDREDVSLLTFQPILNINLSDGWYLRSSATWNFNLESGNSYIPVGAGVGKVFQLDKGVTMNAFIEPQYTVWHDGPGAPRWQIFGGVNFQFPVGR
;
A
#
# COMPACT_ATOMS: atom_id res chain seq x y z
N VAL A 1 14.28 24.62 -59.43
CA VAL A 1 13.17 24.46 -58.47
C VAL A 1 13.53 23.32 -57.55
N ARG A 2 13.88 23.59 -56.29
CA ARG A 2 14.11 22.56 -55.27
C ARG A 2 12.78 22.33 -54.54
N PRO A 3 12.31 21.11 -54.34
CA PRO A 3 11.13 20.81 -53.53
C PRO A 3 11.47 20.96 -52.05
N HIS A 4 10.74 21.78 -51.33
CA HIS A 4 10.75 21.82 -49.88
C HIS A 4 10.02 20.58 -49.36
N ALA A 5 10.72 19.70 -48.65
CA ALA A 5 10.12 18.59 -47.92
C ALA A 5 9.35 19.14 -46.70
N PRO A 6 8.17 18.65 -46.39
CA PRO A 6 7.40 19.13 -45.23
C PRO A 6 8.02 18.64 -43.94
N ALA A 7 8.40 19.58 -43.07
CA ALA A 7 8.93 19.32 -41.72
C ALA A 7 7.82 18.97 -40.68
N PHE A 8 6.59 18.67 -41.11
CA PHE A 8 5.42 18.52 -40.27
C PHE A 8 5.31 17.17 -39.49
N PRO A 9 5.77 16.00 -39.98
CA PRO A 9 5.57 14.74 -39.23
C PRO A 9 6.47 14.56 -38.01
N LEU A 10 7.63 15.23 -37.95
CA LEU A 10 8.57 15.10 -36.85
C LEU A 10 8.10 15.80 -35.56
N LEU A 11 7.40 16.94 -35.69
CA LEU A 11 6.85 17.72 -34.58
C LEU A 11 5.66 17.00 -33.90
N LEU A 12 4.81 16.29 -34.65
CA LEU A 12 3.72 15.51 -34.08
C LEU A 12 4.21 14.28 -33.28
N ALA A 13 5.27 13.62 -33.75
CA ALA A 13 5.86 12.46 -33.08
C ALA A 13 6.54 12.86 -31.76
N LEU A 14 7.16 14.03 -31.70
CA LEU A 14 7.79 14.54 -30.47
C LEU A 14 6.73 15.01 -29.44
N ALA A 15 5.63 15.59 -29.87
CA ALA A 15 4.55 16.01 -28.98
C ALA A 15 3.81 14.80 -28.37
N SER A 16 3.58 13.74 -29.14
CA SER A 16 2.95 12.52 -28.64
C SER A 16 3.83 11.72 -27.67
N SER A 17 5.15 11.75 -27.85
CA SER A 17 6.07 11.10 -26.90
C SER A 17 6.19 11.86 -25.59
N ALA A 18 6.15 13.19 -25.60
CA ALA A 18 6.18 14.01 -24.40
C ALA A 18 4.91 13.82 -23.55
N SER A 19 3.73 13.82 -24.15
CA SER A 19 2.47 13.60 -23.43
C SER A 19 2.34 12.18 -22.86
N ALA A 20 2.89 11.19 -23.54
CA ALA A 20 2.95 9.82 -23.02
C ALA A 20 3.89 9.70 -21.80
N GLN A 21 5.04 10.39 -21.84
CA GLN A 21 5.97 10.41 -20.72
C GLN A 21 5.38 11.12 -19.49
N GLU A 22 4.73 12.27 -19.67
CA GLU A 22 4.04 12.99 -18.60
C GLU A 22 2.95 12.11 -17.94
N ALA A 23 2.19 11.35 -18.74
CA ALA A 23 1.20 10.40 -18.22
C ALA A 23 1.86 9.26 -17.40
N HIS A 24 2.99 8.73 -17.85
CA HIS A 24 3.74 7.71 -17.12
C HIS A 24 4.32 8.24 -15.80
N ASP A 25 4.86 9.46 -15.81
CA ASP A 25 5.38 10.10 -14.60
C ASP A 25 4.27 10.33 -13.57
N ALA A 26 3.08 10.74 -14.01
CA ALA A 26 1.91 10.90 -13.16
C ALA A 26 1.44 9.56 -12.55
N VAL A 27 1.47 8.45 -13.31
CA VAL A 27 1.17 7.10 -12.80
C VAL A 27 2.21 6.66 -11.79
N ASN A 28 3.50 6.85 -12.07
CA ASN A 28 4.58 6.53 -11.14
C ASN A 28 4.45 7.35 -9.84
N GLU A 29 4.17 8.65 -9.93
CA GLU A 29 3.98 9.51 -8.77
C GLU A 29 2.77 9.07 -7.92
N ALA A 30 1.64 8.76 -8.55
CA ALA A 30 0.42 8.33 -7.87
C ALA A 30 0.57 6.99 -7.13
N ASN A 31 1.49 6.13 -7.57
CA ASN A 31 1.76 4.83 -6.98
C ASN A 31 3.01 4.79 -6.10
N ASN A 32 3.77 5.88 -6.02
CA ASN A 32 4.97 5.96 -5.20
C ASN A 32 4.61 6.24 -3.74
N PRO A 33 4.86 5.31 -2.80
CA PRO A 33 4.55 5.49 -1.38
C PRO A 33 5.38 6.57 -0.68
N LEU A 34 6.42 7.09 -1.34
CA LEU A 34 7.28 8.17 -0.84
C LEU A 34 6.99 9.52 -1.52
N THR A 35 5.89 9.65 -2.27
CA THR A 35 5.50 10.94 -2.86
C THR A 35 5.11 11.93 -1.76
N PRO A 36 5.74 13.13 -1.70
CA PRO A 36 5.48 14.12 -0.66
C PRO A 36 4.19 14.92 -0.94
N LYS A 37 3.07 14.25 -0.99
CA LYS A 37 1.72 14.83 -1.14
C LYS A 37 0.84 14.41 0.02
N ILE A 38 -0.11 15.27 0.43
CA ILE A 38 -1.15 14.85 1.35
C ILE A 38 -1.98 13.77 0.63
N THR A 39 -2.12 12.60 1.26
CA THR A 39 -2.82 11.48 0.65
C THR A 39 -3.91 10.96 1.57
N ILE A 40 -5.08 10.66 1.00
CA ILE A 40 -6.17 9.93 1.66
C ILE A 40 -6.44 8.69 0.83
N ASN A 41 -6.34 7.52 1.45
CA ASN A 41 -6.57 6.23 0.81
C ASN A 41 -7.76 5.54 1.47
N LEU A 42 -8.73 5.17 0.65
CA LEU A 42 -9.88 4.36 0.99
C LEU A 42 -9.68 3.00 0.31
N GLN A 43 -9.26 2.01 1.09
CA GLN A 43 -8.82 0.72 0.55
C GLN A 43 -9.55 -0.41 1.28
N ASP A 44 -9.74 -1.52 0.61
CA ASP A 44 -10.47 -2.65 1.14
C ASP A 44 -9.80 -3.96 0.78
N TYR A 45 -9.71 -4.86 1.76
CA TYR A 45 -9.35 -6.26 1.60
C TYR A 45 -10.57 -7.12 1.90
N TYR A 46 -11.15 -7.72 0.88
CA TYR A 46 -12.15 -8.76 1.04
C TYR A 46 -11.48 -10.13 0.95
N THR A 47 -11.68 -10.97 1.97
CA THR A 47 -11.14 -12.32 2.06
C THR A 47 -12.30 -13.33 2.02
N PRO A 48 -12.63 -13.88 0.83
CA PRO A 48 -13.73 -14.83 0.68
C PRO A 48 -13.43 -16.22 1.20
N SER A 49 -12.17 -16.56 1.48
CA SER A 49 -11.81 -17.88 1.99
C SER A 49 -10.45 -17.91 2.64
N PHE A 50 -10.34 -18.76 3.67
CA PHE A 50 -9.10 -19.02 4.41
C PHE A 50 -8.60 -20.45 4.19
N ILE A 51 -7.32 -20.68 4.44
CA ILE A 51 -6.67 -21.98 4.29
C ILE A 51 -6.81 -22.74 5.63
N ASN A 52 -7.30 -23.98 5.55
CA ASN A 52 -7.42 -24.88 6.69
C ASN A 52 -8.24 -24.28 7.86
N THR A 53 -9.27 -23.49 7.54
CA THR A 53 -10.16 -22.89 8.53
C THR A 53 -11.55 -23.53 8.41
N PRO A 54 -12.08 -24.16 9.47
CA PRO A 54 -13.40 -24.75 9.42
C PRO A 54 -14.52 -23.72 9.19
N GLY A 55 -15.57 -24.13 8.51
CA GLY A 55 -16.78 -23.31 8.33
C GLY A 55 -16.71 -22.29 7.19
N ASP A 56 -15.64 -22.31 6.38
CA ASP A 56 -15.44 -21.39 5.24
C ASP A 56 -15.75 -19.93 5.59
N PRO A 57 -15.12 -19.37 6.65
CA PRO A 57 -15.39 -18.00 7.04
C PRO A 57 -14.92 -17.00 6.00
N GLU A 58 -15.55 -15.84 5.99
CA GLU A 58 -15.14 -14.67 5.20
C GLU A 58 -14.65 -13.57 6.14
N ALA A 59 -13.86 -12.63 5.64
CA ALA A 59 -13.47 -11.43 6.38
C ALA A 59 -13.41 -10.23 5.44
N ASN A 60 -13.58 -9.04 6.02
CA ASN A 60 -13.40 -7.79 5.32
C ASN A 60 -12.60 -6.82 6.17
N GLN A 61 -11.71 -6.06 5.55
CA GLN A 61 -10.93 -5.02 6.23
C GLN A 61 -10.85 -3.78 5.35
N PHE A 62 -11.71 -2.81 5.66
CA PHE A 62 -11.61 -1.48 5.10
C PHE A 62 -10.52 -0.67 5.83
N LEU A 63 -9.63 -0.03 5.07
CA LEU A 63 -8.50 0.74 5.58
C LEU A 63 -8.67 2.22 5.23
N LEU A 64 -8.87 3.04 6.24
CA LEU A 64 -8.68 4.47 6.12
C LEU A 64 -7.21 4.79 6.38
N ARG A 65 -6.50 5.26 5.36
CA ARG A 65 -5.09 5.66 5.46
C ARG A 65 -4.92 7.12 5.11
N GLY A 66 -4.06 7.79 5.85
CA GLY A 66 -3.62 9.14 5.54
C GLY A 66 -2.10 9.22 5.51
N LEU A 67 -1.59 10.14 4.69
CA LEU A 67 -0.18 10.47 4.64
C LEU A 67 -0.06 11.99 4.59
N ILE A 68 0.78 12.54 5.45
CA ILE A 68 1.03 13.97 5.60
C ILE A 68 2.53 14.21 5.51
N PRO A 69 3.01 14.93 4.49
CA PRO A 69 4.39 15.38 4.43
C PRO A 69 4.71 16.35 5.57
N SER A 70 5.87 16.20 6.15
CA SER A 70 6.39 17.05 7.24
C SER A 70 7.89 17.27 7.04
N ASP A 71 8.38 18.36 7.57
CA ASP A 71 9.81 18.68 7.69
C ASP A 71 10.21 18.92 9.16
N MET A 72 9.42 18.38 10.10
CA MET A 72 9.74 18.42 11.52
C MET A 72 11.15 17.87 11.74
N PHE A 73 11.93 18.51 12.57
CA PHE A 73 13.37 18.23 12.79
C PHE A 73 14.30 18.56 11.60
N GLY A 74 13.85 19.28 10.59
CA GLY A 74 14.65 19.67 9.43
C GLY A 74 14.98 18.54 8.47
N LEU A 75 14.26 17.42 8.55
CA LEU A 75 14.36 16.26 7.66
C LEU A 75 13.02 16.03 6.97
N PRO A 76 13.00 15.78 5.66
CA PRO A 76 11.78 15.41 4.97
C PRO A 76 11.20 14.11 5.54
N GLN A 77 9.93 14.14 5.94
CA GLN A 77 9.22 13.03 6.58
C GLN A 77 7.85 12.81 5.94
N LEU A 78 7.36 11.60 6.06
CA LEU A 78 6.01 11.22 5.70
C LEU A 78 5.34 10.57 6.91
N LEU A 79 4.49 11.34 7.60
CA LEU A 79 3.66 10.83 8.68
C LEU A 79 2.48 10.07 8.08
N ARG A 80 2.36 8.79 8.40
CA ARG A 80 1.31 7.91 7.89
C ARG A 80 0.52 7.31 9.04
N PHE A 81 -0.81 7.30 8.91
CA PHE A 81 -1.67 6.50 9.76
C PHE A 81 -2.45 5.47 8.94
N THR A 82 -2.83 4.39 9.58
CA THR A 82 -3.75 3.37 9.04
C THR A 82 -4.73 2.99 10.13
N LEU A 83 -6.01 3.24 9.90
CA LEU A 83 -7.12 2.84 10.77
C LEU A 83 -7.95 1.77 10.06
N PRO A 84 -7.93 0.51 10.51
CA PRO A 84 -8.79 -0.52 9.98
C PRO A 84 -10.22 -0.39 10.52
N ILE A 85 -11.20 -0.66 9.66
CA ILE A 85 -12.57 -1.00 10.03
C ILE A 85 -12.76 -2.42 9.51
N ALA A 86 -12.85 -3.39 10.41
CA ALA A 86 -12.82 -4.79 10.03
C ALA A 86 -14.12 -5.50 10.39
N THR A 87 -14.47 -6.48 9.57
CA THR A 87 -15.49 -7.50 9.85
C THR A 87 -14.78 -8.83 9.88
N SER A 88 -14.80 -9.48 11.02
CA SER A 88 -14.12 -10.75 11.29
C SER A 88 -15.11 -11.80 11.77
N PRO A 89 -14.86 -13.09 11.49
CA PRO A 89 -15.64 -14.18 12.11
C PRO A 89 -15.55 -14.13 13.62
N ASP A 90 -16.67 -14.27 14.29
CA ASP A 90 -16.79 -14.40 15.74
C ASP A 90 -17.08 -15.84 16.10
N VAL A 91 -16.34 -16.40 17.06
CA VAL A 91 -16.47 -17.80 17.48
C VAL A 91 -17.37 -17.86 18.73
N PRO A 92 -18.38 -18.73 18.76
CA PRO A 92 -18.66 -19.91 17.91
C PRO A 92 -19.52 -19.62 16.65
N SER A 93 -20.10 -18.46 16.50
CA SER A 93 -20.92 -18.16 15.33
C SER A 93 -21.18 -16.68 15.14
N GLY A 94 -21.19 -16.22 13.90
CA GLY A 94 -21.49 -14.83 13.52
C GLY A 94 -20.27 -14.05 13.06
N TYR A 95 -20.45 -12.74 13.04
CA TYR A 95 -19.41 -11.78 12.65
C TYR A 95 -19.47 -10.56 13.56
N VAL A 96 -18.32 -10.01 13.86
CA VAL A 96 -18.19 -8.74 14.55
C VAL A 96 -17.60 -7.71 13.60
N THR A 97 -18.12 -6.48 13.66
CA THR A 97 -17.62 -5.35 12.88
C THR A 97 -17.27 -4.19 13.81
N GLY A 98 -16.11 -3.61 13.61
CA GLY A 98 -15.65 -2.49 14.42
C GLY A 98 -14.29 -1.95 13.98
N LEU A 99 -13.69 -1.10 14.81
CA LEU A 99 -12.36 -0.59 14.59
C LEU A 99 -11.32 -1.66 14.93
N GLY A 100 -10.25 -1.71 14.15
CA GLY A 100 -9.03 -2.45 14.47
C GLY A 100 -7.97 -1.57 15.15
N ASP A 101 -6.76 -2.09 15.26
CA ASP A 101 -5.64 -1.39 15.87
C ASP A 101 -5.06 -0.31 14.93
N LEU A 102 -4.93 0.91 15.45
CA LEU A 102 -4.37 2.05 14.72
C LEU A 102 -2.86 1.87 14.55
N THR A 103 -2.39 1.94 13.32
CA THR A 103 -0.96 1.98 12.99
C THR A 103 -0.52 3.39 12.63
N LEU A 104 0.56 3.83 13.25
CA LEU A 104 1.26 5.09 12.96
C LEU A 104 2.66 4.78 12.47
N MET A 105 3.11 5.50 11.44
CA MET A 105 4.44 5.33 10.86
C MET A 105 5.00 6.70 10.50
N ASP A 106 6.27 6.94 10.80
CA ASP A 106 6.98 8.13 10.39
C ASP A 106 8.18 7.74 9.54
N LEU A 107 8.12 8.02 8.23
CA LEU A 107 9.15 7.66 7.27
C LEU A 107 10.03 8.88 6.95
N PHE A 108 11.28 8.87 7.39
CA PHE A 108 12.31 9.82 6.99
C PHE A 108 12.76 9.51 5.57
N ILE A 109 12.66 10.49 4.67
CA ILE A 109 13.11 10.34 3.29
C ILE A 109 14.61 10.60 3.24
N LEU A 110 15.35 9.59 2.83
CA LEU A 110 16.80 9.68 2.68
C LEU A 110 17.18 10.38 1.37
N PRO A 111 18.39 10.97 1.30
CA PRO A 111 18.87 11.60 0.07
C PRO A 111 18.79 10.62 -1.11
N LYS A 112 18.21 11.09 -2.21
CA LYS A 112 18.05 10.29 -3.42
C LYS A 112 19.39 9.87 -3.99
N HIS A 113 19.54 8.59 -4.29
CA HIS A 113 20.72 8.06 -4.97
C HIS A 113 20.33 7.59 -6.38
N ARG A 114 20.82 8.30 -7.42
CA ARG A 114 20.37 8.12 -8.82
C ARG A 114 18.84 8.27 -8.89
N ASP A 115 18.13 7.24 -9.39
CA ASP A 115 16.67 7.23 -9.50
C ASP A 115 15.98 6.45 -8.37
N VAL A 116 16.74 6.03 -7.33
CA VAL A 116 16.23 5.30 -6.18
C VAL A 116 16.00 6.26 -5.02
N THR A 117 14.80 6.19 -4.43
CA THR A 117 14.45 6.88 -3.19
C THR A 117 14.29 5.84 -2.08
N LEU A 118 14.85 6.13 -0.93
CA LEU A 118 14.73 5.31 0.27
C LEU A 118 13.98 6.10 1.34
N GLY A 119 13.18 5.40 2.11
CA GLY A 119 12.56 5.91 3.32
C GLY A 119 12.68 4.88 4.44
N ALA A 120 12.90 5.34 5.66
CA ALA A 120 12.92 4.46 6.82
C ALA A 120 12.47 5.21 8.07
N GLY A 121 11.90 4.49 9.04
CA GLY A 121 11.52 5.12 10.28
C GLY A 121 10.72 4.24 11.23
N PRO A 122 10.33 4.79 12.38
CA PRO A 122 9.60 4.05 13.40
C PRO A 122 8.15 3.75 13.00
N LEU A 123 7.63 2.69 13.59
CA LEU A 123 6.25 2.25 13.51
C LEU A 123 5.72 2.02 14.93
N LEU A 124 4.48 2.45 15.19
CA LEU A 124 3.76 2.24 16.44
C LEU A 124 2.38 1.70 16.12
N VAL A 125 1.97 0.64 16.81
CA VAL A 125 0.58 0.14 16.79
C VAL A 125 -0.05 0.42 18.15
N VAL A 126 -1.21 1.08 18.10
CA VAL A 126 -2.01 1.45 19.27
C VAL A 126 -3.21 0.49 19.34
N PRO A 127 -3.46 -0.19 20.47
CA PRO A 127 -4.56 -1.14 20.59
C PRO A 127 -5.91 -0.39 20.73
N THR A 128 -6.43 0.05 19.59
CA THR A 128 -7.69 0.80 19.48
C THR A 128 -8.87 -0.06 19.06
N ALA A 129 -8.65 -1.36 18.88
CA ALA A 129 -9.70 -2.28 18.47
C ALA A 129 -10.89 -2.24 19.42
N THR A 130 -12.09 -2.22 18.86
CA THR A 130 -13.34 -2.16 19.63
C THR A 130 -13.85 -3.52 20.06
N ASP A 131 -13.21 -4.59 19.58
CA ASP A 131 -13.49 -5.98 19.93
C ASP A 131 -12.20 -6.81 19.89
N GLU A 132 -12.15 -7.87 20.67
CA GLU A 132 -10.98 -8.75 20.79
C GLU A 132 -10.60 -9.45 19.49
N SER A 133 -11.57 -9.75 18.65
CA SER A 133 -11.35 -10.41 17.35
C SER A 133 -10.85 -9.45 16.25
N LEU A 134 -10.85 -8.14 16.52
CA LEU A 134 -10.49 -7.08 15.56
C LEU A 134 -9.09 -6.49 15.79
N GLY A 135 -8.42 -6.85 16.88
CA GLY A 135 -7.09 -6.36 17.23
C GLY A 135 -6.31 -7.26 18.15
N SER A 136 -5.05 -6.92 18.34
CA SER A 136 -4.14 -7.70 19.18
C SER A 136 -4.30 -7.45 20.69
N GLY A 137 -4.86 -6.30 21.09
CA GLY A 137 -4.87 -5.85 22.47
C GLY A 137 -3.49 -5.43 22.99
N LYS A 138 -2.48 -5.35 22.12
CA LYS A 138 -1.07 -5.06 22.45
C LYS A 138 -0.60 -3.76 21.84
N TRP A 139 0.14 -2.98 22.62
CA TRP A 139 0.99 -1.91 22.08
C TRP A 139 2.19 -2.55 21.39
N GLN A 140 2.47 -2.14 20.16
CA GLN A 140 3.59 -2.67 19.40
C GLN A 140 4.48 -1.52 18.90
N ILE A 141 5.79 -1.76 18.94
CA ILE A 141 6.77 -0.86 18.37
C ILE A 141 7.56 -1.58 17.28
N GLY A 142 8.00 -0.83 16.30
CA GLY A 142 8.75 -1.40 15.19
C GLY A 142 9.40 -0.38 14.30
N ALA A 143 9.78 -0.86 13.13
CA ALA A 143 10.40 -0.05 12.09
C ALA A 143 9.85 -0.41 10.71
N ALA A 144 9.91 0.55 9.81
CA ALA A 144 9.58 0.40 8.40
C ALA A 144 10.73 0.85 7.52
N GLY A 145 10.92 0.17 6.40
CA GLY A 145 11.85 0.54 5.35
C GLY A 145 11.16 0.47 3.99
N VAL A 146 11.34 1.50 3.18
CA VAL A 146 10.77 1.61 1.83
C VAL A 146 11.88 1.90 0.83
N VAL A 147 11.85 1.20 -0.29
CA VAL A 147 12.67 1.50 -1.47
C VAL A 147 11.76 1.70 -2.67
N VAL A 148 12.04 2.73 -3.47
CA VAL A 148 11.28 3.04 -4.69
C VAL A 148 12.24 3.42 -5.80
N ALA A 149 12.07 2.79 -6.95
CA ALA A 149 12.84 3.00 -8.17
C ALA A 149 11.89 3.21 -9.37
N PRO A 150 11.44 4.45 -9.64
CA PRO A 150 10.66 4.76 -10.83
C PRO A 150 11.45 4.41 -12.10
N GLN A 151 10.75 3.85 -13.08
CA GLN A 151 11.26 3.47 -14.39
C GLN A 151 10.45 4.18 -15.48
N SER A 152 10.98 4.28 -16.69
CA SER A 152 10.22 4.82 -17.84
C SER A 152 8.98 3.99 -18.19
N TRP A 153 8.97 2.71 -17.84
CA TRP A 153 7.87 1.78 -18.10
C TRP A 153 6.98 1.53 -16.88
N GLY A 154 7.31 2.08 -15.68
CA GLY A 154 6.56 1.80 -14.47
C GLY A 154 7.31 2.11 -13.19
N LEU A 155 6.99 1.39 -12.12
CA LEU A 155 7.57 1.60 -10.80
C LEU A 155 7.92 0.24 -10.17
N LEU A 156 9.15 0.15 -9.68
CA LEU A 156 9.60 -0.92 -8.81
C LEU A 156 9.76 -0.38 -7.38
N GLY A 157 9.42 -1.20 -6.42
CA GLY A 157 9.63 -0.84 -5.02
C GLY A 157 9.41 -2.00 -4.07
N ALA A 158 9.65 -1.74 -2.81
CA ALA A 158 9.29 -2.63 -1.71
C ALA A 158 9.09 -1.84 -0.43
N LEU A 159 8.17 -2.33 0.41
CA LEU A 159 7.99 -1.90 1.79
C LEU A 159 8.23 -3.12 2.69
N ALA A 160 9.10 -2.98 3.69
CA ALA A 160 9.27 -3.96 4.74
C ALA A 160 8.91 -3.31 6.09
N THR A 161 8.21 -4.05 6.96
CA THR A 161 7.95 -3.61 8.33
C THR A 161 8.24 -4.75 9.30
N TYR A 162 8.76 -4.42 10.45
CA TYR A 162 8.84 -5.31 11.59
C TYR A 162 8.21 -4.62 12.80
N GLN A 163 7.41 -5.35 13.57
CA GLN A 163 6.81 -4.86 14.79
C GLN A 163 6.72 -5.96 15.84
N ALA A 164 6.88 -5.58 17.10
CA ALA A 164 6.76 -6.48 18.25
C ALA A 164 6.00 -5.80 19.39
N SER A 165 5.24 -6.59 20.14
CA SER A 165 4.54 -6.12 21.34
C SER A 165 5.52 -5.81 22.47
N PHE A 166 5.19 -4.79 23.27
CA PHE A 166 5.97 -4.42 24.45
C PHE A 166 5.10 -4.16 25.69
N ALA A 167 3.78 -4.02 25.50
CA ALA A 167 2.81 -3.82 26.57
C ALA A 167 1.40 -4.17 26.07
N GLY A 168 0.42 -4.26 26.96
CA GLY A 168 -0.98 -4.49 26.61
C GLY A 168 -1.65 -5.48 27.56
N VAL A 169 -2.67 -6.17 27.07
CA VAL A 169 -3.48 -7.13 27.85
C VAL A 169 -2.68 -8.42 28.06
N ASP A 170 -2.49 -8.85 29.30
CA ASP A 170 -1.58 -9.94 29.66
C ASP A 170 -2.00 -11.31 29.12
N ASP A 171 -3.30 -11.57 29.00
CA ASP A 171 -3.88 -12.84 28.53
C ASP A 171 -3.98 -12.94 27.00
N ARG A 172 -3.52 -11.92 26.25
CA ARG A 172 -3.45 -11.91 24.80
C ARG A 172 -2.06 -12.35 24.33
N GLU A 173 -2.02 -13.07 23.21
CA GLU A 173 -0.76 -13.50 22.59
C GLU A 173 0.14 -12.29 22.25
N ASP A 174 1.43 -12.47 22.46
CA ASP A 174 2.41 -11.49 22.02
C ASP A 174 2.47 -11.39 20.50
N VAL A 175 2.96 -10.29 20.01
CA VAL A 175 3.07 -10.02 18.58
C VAL A 175 4.54 -9.89 18.21
N SER A 176 4.96 -10.60 17.18
CA SER A 176 6.23 -10.44 16.50
C SER A 176 5.99 -10.68 15.01
N LEU A 177 5.82 -9.61 14.25
CA LEU A 177 5.37 -9.67 12.86
C LEU A 177 6.35 -8.96 11.92
N LEU A 178 6.85 -9.70 10.95
CA LEU A 178 7.58 -9.17 9.79
C LEU A 178 6.67 -9.18 8.58
N THR A 179 6.57 -8.05 7.87
CA THR A 179 5.88 -8.00 6.57
C THR A 179 6.83 -7.55 5.48
N PHE A 180 6.59 -8.04 4.26
CA PHE A 180 7.29 -7.60 3.07
C PHE A 180 6.29 -7.43 1.93
N GLN A 181 6.24 -6.23 1.36
CA GLN A 181 5.35 -5.90 0.25
C GLN A 181 6.19 -5.51 -0.97
N PRO A 182 6.40 -6.42 -1.94
CA PRO A 182 6.96 -6.04 -3.23
C PRO A 182 5.97 -5.14 -3.97
N ILE A 183 6.47 -4.16 -4.70
CA ILE A 183 5.66 -3.22 -5.48
C ILE A 183 6.16 -3.25 -6.92
N LEU A 184 5.27 -3.66 -7.82
CA LEU A 184 5.50 -3.63 -9.26
C LEU A 184 4.29 -2.97 -9.92
N ASN A 185 4.54 -1.88 -10.66
CA ASN A 185 3.55 -1.28 -11.54
C ASN A 185 4.14 -1.20 -12.95
N ILE A 186 3.33 -1.51 -13.95
CA ILE A 186 3.65 -1.39 -15.38
C ILE A 186 2.69 -0.40 -15.99
N ASN A 187 3.21 0.74 -16.44
CA ASN A 187 2.42 1.81 -17.03
C ASN A 187 1.88 1.41 -18.39
N LEU A 188 0.62 1.76 -18.64
CA LEU A 188 -0.08 1.60 -19.90
C LEU A 188 -0.51 2.99 -20.40
N SER A 189 -1.19 3.05 -21.55
CA SER A 189 -1.73 4.31 -22.08
C SER A 189 -2.83 4.89 -21.18
N ASP A 190 -3.07 6.19 -21.31
CA ASP A 190 -4.20 6.92 -20.74
C ASP A 190 -4.35 6.78 -19.21
N GLY A 191 -3.23 6.71 -18.49
CA GLY A 191 -3.19 6.59 -17.04
C GLY A 191 -3.53 5.21 -16.49
N TRP A 192 -3.75 4.21 -17.33
CA TRP A 192 -3.89 2.83 -16.90
C TRP A 192 -2.55 2.22 -16.50
N TYR A 193 -2.59 1.23 -15.61
CA TYR A 193 -1.40 0.47 -15.22
C TYR A 193 -1.78 -0.93 -14.72
N LEU A 194 -0.86 -1.87 -14.87
CA LEU A 194 -0.92 -3.15 -14.18
C LEU A 194 -0.17 -3.03 -12.87
N ARG A 195 -0.61 -3.80 -11.86
CA ARG A 195 -0.02 -3.79 -10.54
C ARG A 195 0.13 -5.17 -9.93
N SER A 196 1.12 -5.32 -9.07
CA SER A 196 1.29 -6.43 -8.15
C SER A 196 1.90 -5.89 -6.86
N SER A 197 1.18 -6.06 -5.74
CA SER A 197 1.58 -5.46 -4.46
C SER A 197 1.11 -6.26 -3.24
N ALA A 198 0.96 -7.58 -3.41
CA ALA A 198 0.52 -8.45 -2.33
C ALA A 198 1.54 -8.48 -1.18
N THR A 199 1.08 -8.34 0.06
CA THR A 199 1.94 -8.29 1.24
C THR A 199 2.19 -9.70 1.78
N TRP A 200 3.45 -10.07 1.89
CA TRP A 200 3.91 -11.30 2.54
C TRP A 200 3.92 -11.10 4.06
N ASN A 201 3.48 -12.10 4.80
CA ASN A 201 3.34 -12.02 6.25
C ASN A 201 4.10 -13.17 6.91
N PHE A 202 4.92 -12.83 7.90
CA PHE A 202 5.71 -13.79 8.69
C PHE A 202 5.47 -13.47 10.16
N ASN A 203 4.57 -14.23 10.80
CA ASN A 203 4.36 -14.15 12.23
C ASN A 203 5.47 -14.96 12.93
N LEU A 204 6.42 -14.26 13.54
CA LEU A 204 7.59 -14.88 14.19
C LEU A 204 7.27 -15.39 15.58
N GLU A 205 6.11 -15.03 16.15
CA GLU A 205 5.64 -15.52 17.45
C GLU A 205 4.99 -16.90 17.29
N SER A 206 3.99 -17.01 16.42
CA SER A 206 3.27 -18.28 16.21
C SER A 206 3.94 -19.19 15.17
N GLY A 207 4.84 -18.66 14.33
CA GLY A 207 5.39 -19.33 13.16
C GLY A 207 4.50 -19.31 11.92
N ASN A 208 3.24 -18.88 12.05
CA ASN A 208 2.31 -18.81 10.93
C ASN A 208 2.76 -17.76 9.91
N SER A 209 2.86 -18.18 8.65
CA SER A 209 3.37 -17.30 7.59
C SER A 209 2.65 -17.57 6.29
N TYR A 210 2.54 -16.54 5.43
CA TYR A 210 1.98 -16.74 4.10
C TYR A 210 2.51 -15.74 3.08
N ILE A 211 2.60 -16.20 1.83
CA ILE A 211 3.09 -15.44 0.68
C ILE A 211 2.00 -15.41 -0.39
N PRO A 212 1.22 -14.34 -0.48
CA PRO A 212 0.33 -14.13 -1.59
C PRO A 212 1.05 -13.53 -2.80
N VAL A 213 0.51 -13.77 -3.98
CA VAL A 213 0.84 -13.07 -5.22
C VAL A 213 -0.43 -12.42 -5.75
N GLY A 214 -0.31 -11.24 -6.31
CA GLY A 214 -1.42 -10.48 -6.86
C GLY A 214 -1.16 -10.04 -8.29
N ALA A 215 -2.23 -9.90 -9.04
CA ALA A 215 -2.22 -9.25 -10.35
C ALA A 215 -3.47 -8.40 -10.49
N GLY A 216 -3.29 -7.12 -10.69
CA GLY A 216 -4.37 -6.16 -10.72
C GLY A 216 -4.21 -5.09 -11.78
N VAL A 217 -5.21 -4.27 -11.89
CA VAL A 217 -5.27 -3.13 -12.79
C VAL A 217 -5.69 -1.89 -12.01
N GLY A 218 -5.16 -0.75 -12.40
CA GLY A 218 -5.57 0.54 -11.87
C GLY A 218 -5.56 1.62 -12.93
N LYS A 219 -6.15 2.75 -12.56
CA LYS A 219 -6.18 3.95 -13.40
C LYS A 219 -5.97 5.20 -12.55
N VAL A 220 -5.10 6.06 -13.05
CA VAL A 220 -4.85 7.38 -12.49
C VAL A 220 -5.62 8.43 -13.27
N PHE A 221 -6.30 9.30 -12.55
CA PHE A 221 -7.06 10.42 -13.08
C PHE A 221 -6.47 11.72 -12.53
N GLN A 222 -6.21 12.66 -13.40
CA GLN A 222 -5.88 14.03 -13.01
C GLN A 222 -7.18 14.83 -12.90
N LEU A 223 -7.50 15.26 -11.67
CA LEU A 223 -8.67 16.06 -11.38
C LEU A 223 -8.30 17.55 -11.36
N ASP A 224 -9.32 18.40 -11.22
CA ASP A 224 -9.12 19.84 -11.10
C ASP A 224 -8.24 20.21 -9.90
N LYS A 225 -7.58 21.36 -9.96
CA LYS A 225 -6.72 21.92 -8.90
C LYS A 225 -5.52 21.03 -8.51
N GLY A 226 -5.04 20.20 -9.42
CA GLY A 226 -3.87 19.36 -9.22
C GLY A 226 -4.09 18.16 -8.28
N VAL A 227 -5.34 17.81 -8.01
CA VAL A 227 -5.69 16.60 -7.27
C VAL A 227 -5.53 15.39 -8.19
N THR A 228 -4.85 14.36 -7.71
CA THR A 228 -4.73 13.07 -8.41
C THR A 228 -5.61 12.04 -7.72
N MET A 229 -6.44 11.34 -8.48
CA MET A 229 -7.19 10.17 -8.01
C MET A 229 -6.62 8.92 -8.65
N ASN A 230 -6.44 7.87 -7.85
CA ASN A 230 -5.94 6.57 -8.31
C ASN A 230 -6.89 5.48 -7.81
N ALA A 231 -7.56 4.78 -8.73
CA ALA A 231 -8.46 3.67 -8.43
C ALA A 231 -7.87 2.36 -8.95
N PHE A 232 -8.00 1.27 -8.18
CA PHE A 232 -7.45 -0.02 -8.54
C PHE A 232 -8.21 -1.20 -7.94
N ILE A 233 -7.98 -2.37 -8.55
CA ILE A 233 -8.39 -3.67 -8.02
C ILE A 233 -7.29 -4.70 -8.28
N GLU A 234 -7.01 -5.57 -7.31
CA GLU A 234 -5.95 -6.57 -7.34
C GLU A 234 -6.41 -7.85 -6.62
N PRO A 235 -6.93 -8.85 -7.35
CA PRO A 235 -7.06 -10.21 -6.83
C PRO A 235 -5.69 -10.76 -6.42
N GLN A 236 -5.64 -11.41 -5.24
CA GLN A 236 -4.44 -11.99 -4.66
C GLN A 236 -4.70 -13.43 -4.25
N TYR A 237 -3.74 -14.32 -4.45
CA TYR A 237 -3.80 -15.72 -4.10
C TYR A 237 -2.56 -16.15 -3.33
N THR A 238 -2.74 -16.84 -2.20
CA THR A 238 -1.62 -17.35 -1.40
C THR A 238 -1.01 -18.58 -2.06
N VAL A 239 0.23 -18.43 -2.54
CA VAL A 239 0.99 -19.48 -3.23
C VAL A 239 1.81 -20.33 -2.27
N TRP A 240 2.10 -19.84 -1.07
CA TRP A 240 2.80 -20.56 -0.03
C TRP A 240 2.28 -20.12 1.34
N HIS A 241 2.15 -21.06 2.26
CA HIS A 241 1.80 -20.79 3.65
C HIS A 241 2.40 -21.84 4.60
N ASP A 242 2.58 -21.45 5.85
CA ASP A 242 2.83 -22.30 6.97
C ASP A 242 1.80 -21.97 8.07
N GLY A 243 1.20 -23.01 8.68
CA GLY A 243 0.11 -22.86 9.62
C GLY A 243 -1.29 -22.61 8.97
N PRO A 244 -2.35 -22.65 9.81
CA PRO A 244 -3.73 -22.41 9.42
C PRO A 244 -4.07 -20.91 9.38
N GLY A 245 -5.26 -20.58 8.82
CA GLY A 245 -5.85 -19.24 8.91
C GLY A 245 -5.27 -18.22 7.93
N ALA A 246 -4.35 -18.62 7.04
CA ALA A 246 -3.91 -17.73 5.97
C ALA A 246 -5.04 -17.47 4.96
N PRO A 247 -5.21 -16.25 4.44
CA PRO A 247 -6.12 -15.98 3.34
C PRO A 247 -5.78 -16.86 2.13
N ARG A 248 -6.74 -17.61 1.60
CA ARG A 248 -6.56 -18.34 0.34
C ARG A 248 -6.66 -17.40 -0.84
N TRP A 249 -7.70 -16.59 -0.84
CA TRP A 249 -7.94 -15.50 -1.77
C TRP A 249 -8.16 -14.21 -1.02
N GLN A 250 -7.68 -13.12 -1.59
CA GLN A 250 -8.04 -11.77 -1.18
C GLN A 250 -8.34 -10.94 -2.42
N ILE A 251 -9.27 -10.02 -2.30
CA ILE A 251 -9.50 -8.99 -3.31
C ILE A 251 -9.11 -7.66 -2.66
N PHE A 252 -8.02 -7.10 -3.12
CA PHE A 252 -7.57 -5.80 -2.68
C PHE A 252 -8.01 -4.73 -3.66
N GLY A 253 -8.75 -3.75 -3.20
CA GLY A 253 -9.22 -2.65 -4.02
C GLY A 253 -9.11 -1.32 -3.30
N GLY A 254 -9.22 -0.22 -4.04
CA GLY A 254 -9.22 1.07 -3.38
C GLY A 254 -9.25 2.27 -4.30
N VAL A 255 -9.49 3.41 -3.67
CA VAL A 255 -9.39 4.74 -4.28
C VAL A 255 -8.51 5.61 -3.39
N ASN A 256 -7.45 6.15 -3.98
CA ASN A 256 -6.49 7.01 -3.33
C ASN A 256 -6.60 8.41 -3.90
N PHE A 257 -6.57 9.43 -3.05
CA PHE A 257 -6.54 10.84 -3.44
C PHE A 257 -5.24 11.45 -2.96
N GLN A 258 -4.56 12.16 -3.86
CA GLN A 258 -3.36 12.94 -3.54
C GLN A 258 -3.64 14.42 -3.80
N PHE A 259 -3.34 15.24 -2.80
CA PHE A 259 -3.55 16.67 -2.81
C PHE A 259 -2.20 17.39 -2.86
N PRO A 260 -2.05 18.44 -3.67
CA PRO A 260 -0.84 19.24 -3.66
C PRO A 260 -0.66 19.89 -2.27
N VAL A 261 0.57 19.90 -1.80
CA VAL A 261 0.93 20.67 -0.59
C VAL A 261 0.98 22.13 -1.00
N GLY A 262 0.13 22.97 -0.40
CA GLY A 262 0.19 24.43 -0.60
C GLY A 262 1.56 24.96 -0.18
N ARG A 263 2.15 25.81 -1.01
CA ARG A 263 3.36 26.57 -0.67
C ARG A 263 3.00 27.73 0.23
#